data_92646952d0ae1b75b3ef8d705969c61a
#
_entry.id   92646952d0ae1b75b3ef8d705969c61a
#
_cell.length_a   1.000
_cell.length_b   1.000
_cell.length_c   1.000
_cell.angle_alpha   90.00
_cell.angle_beta   90.00
_cell.angle_gamma   90.00
#
_symmetry.space_group_name_H-M   'P 1'
#
loop_
_entity.id
_entity.type
_entity.pdbx_description
1 polymer ?
#
loop_
_entity_poly.entity_id
_entity_poly.type
_entity_poly.pdbx_seq_one_letter_code
_entity_poly.pdbx_strand_id
1 'polypeptide(L)'
;QLKENMARYNLQTMFDIVKRYFAKEYGYTGTEIELSNLYQNSINSYIYNDRVNPAFVHIDELFESTVMGFLLAMFKWSKDFDNLETYGECFKYVLFLMNDVCIFGEMQGMDANKALMDTVNGDIQVLQLSEDCYWTIVAFSLAHEIAHAYLAAIGRKYTREHPEKEEYDADMIAYHIVLKIIMGEKGSDTVLEDYTYLAPMIYMDF
;
A
#
# COMPACT_ATOMS: atom_id res chain seq x y z
N GLN A 1 -21.84 12.71 -2.87
CA GLN A 1 -20.70 13.22 -2.05
C GLN A 1 -19.80 12.11 -1.52
N LEU A 2 -20.32 11.00 -0.92
CA LEU A 2 -19.45 9.88 -0.47
C LEU A 2 -18.76 9.18 -1.66
N LYS A 3 -19.49 8.91 -2.76
CA LYS A 3 -18.92 8.31 -3.97
C LYS A 3 -17.97 9.25 -4.73
N GLU A 4 -18.16 10.56 -4.64
CA GLU A 4 -17.28 11.55 -5.27
C GLU A 4 -15.96 11.76 -4.50
N ASN A 5 -15.97 11.55 -3.18
CA ASN A 5 -14.74 11.63 -2.37
C ASN A 5 -13.91 10.35 -2.35
N MET A 6 -14.54 9.18 -2.53
CA MET A 6 -13.83 7.87 -2.60
C MET A 6 -13.07 7.64 -3.91
N ALA A 7 -13.25 8.51 -4.92
CA ALA A 7 -12.59 8.37 -6.22
C ALA A 7 -11.36 9.29 -6.39
N ARG A 8 -10.70 9.70 -5.29
CA ARG A 8 -9.55 10.61 -5.39
C ARG A 8 -8.36 10.00 -6.10
N TYR A 9 -8.13 8.72 -5.88
CA TYR A 9 -6.99 8.02 -6.46
C TYR A 9 -7.44 6.72 -7.12
N ASN A 10 -6.73 6.31 -8.12
CA ASN A 10 -6.68 4.96 -8.64
C ASN A 10 -5.20 4.59 -8.78
N LEU A 11 -4.93 3.31 -8.96
CA LEU A 11 -3.57 2.78 -9.01
C LEU A 11 -2.69 3.51 -10.04
N GLN A 12 -3.22 3.79 -11.24
CA GLN A 12 -2.48 4.53 -12.27
C GLN A 12 -2.16 5.97 -11.84
N THR A 13 -3.13 6.66 -11.25
CA THR A 13 -2.90 8.02 -10.74
C THR A 13 -1.84 8.04 -9.66
N MET A 14 -1.87 7.07 -8.72
CA MET A 14 -0.85 6.97 -7.68
C MET A 14 0.53 6.64 -8.27
N PHE A 15 0.60 5.74 -9.24
CA PHE A 15 1.83 5.42 -9.95
C PHE A 15 2.44 6.65 -10.63
N ASP A 16 1.62 7.46 -11.31
CA ASP A 16 2.06 8.70 -11.97
C ASP A 16 2.55 9.74 -10.95
N ILE A 17 1.88 9.83 -9.78
CA ILE A 17 2.32 10.69 -8.68
C ILE A 17 3.70 10.25 -8.18
N VAL A 18 3.87 8.97 -7.88
CA VAL A 18 5.15 8.43 -7.41
C VAL A 18 6.28 8.71 -8.42
N LYS A 19 6.07 8.42 -9.71
CA LYS A 19 7.06 8.72 -10.77
C LYS A 19 7.42 10.20 -10.83
N ARG A 20 6.43 11.08 -10.72
CA ARG A 20 6.67 12.54 -10.69
C ARG A 20 7.57 12.96 -9.53
N TYR A 21 7.40 12.37 -8.36
CA TYR A 21 8.25 12.63 -7.20
C TYR A 21 9.66 12.04 -7.36
N PHE A 22 9.81 10.86 -7.96
CA PHE A 22 11.12 10.35 -8.34
C PHE A 22 11.85 11.29 -9.32
N ALA A 23 11.17 11.82 -10.33
CA ALA A 23 11.74 12.78 -11.25
C ALA A 23 12.20 14.05 -10.53
N LYS A 24 11.40 14.54 -9.58
CA LYS A 24 11.70 15.76 -8.82
C LYS A 24 12.85 15.59 -7.84
N GLU A 25 12.87 14.52 -7.06
CA GLU A 25 13.79 14.33 -5.94
C GLU A 25 15.11 13.67 -6.38
N TYR A 26 15.06 12.78 -7.39
CA TYR A 26 16.21 12.00 -7.84
C TYR A 26 16.59 12.22 -9.31
N GLY A 27 15.85 13.03 -10.06
CA GLY A 27 16.05 13.21 -11.50
C GLY A 27 15.73 11.95 -12.32
N TYR A 28 15.06 10.96 -11.73
CA TYR A 28 14.73 9.70 -12.38
C TYR A 28 13.28 9.71 -12.87
N THR A 29 13.12 9.77 -14.20
CA THR A 29 11.79 9.88 -14.82
C THR A 29 11.05 8.55 -14.89
N GLY A 30 11.77 7.41 -14.83
CA GLY A 30 11.19 6.07 -14.95
C GLY A 30 10.34 5.89 -16.22
N THR A 31 10.75 6.50 -17.34
CA THR A 31 9.97 6.44 -18.60
C THR A 31 9.86 5.02 -19.14
N GLU A 32 10.80 4.18 -18.79
CA GLU A 32 10.89 2.76 -19.12
C GLU A 32 10.09 1.86 -18.18
N ILE A 33 9.44 2.44 -17.16
CA ILE A 33 8.66 1.67 -16.19
C ILE A 33 7.17 1.86 -16.48
N GLU A 34 6.46 0.76 -16.58
CA GLU A 34 5.02 0.70 -16.81
C GLU A 34 4.33 -0.03 -15.65
N LEU A 35 3.07 0.29 -15.42
CA LEU A 35 2.22 -0.46 -14.50
C LEU A 35 1.72 -1.72 -15.21
N SER A 36 1.87 -2.87 -14.57
CA SER A 36 1.41 -4.14 -15.13
C SER A 36 -0.10 -4.28 -15.01
N ASN A 37 -0.71 -4.80 -16.06
CA ASN A 37 -2.12 -5.16 -16.10
C ASN A 37 -2.33 -6.68 -15.94
N LEU A 38 -1.32 -7.42 -15.49
CA LEU A 38 -1.46 -8.85 -15.25
C LEU A 38 -2.29 -9.09 -14.00
N TYR A 39 -3.21 -10.03 -14.10
CA TYR A 39 -3.93 -10.54 -12.96
C TYR A 39 -3.16 -11.73 -12.37
N GLN A 40 -2.79 -11.61 -11.13
CA GLN A 40 -2.24 -12.72 -10.34
C GLN A 40 -2.97 -12.74 -9.00
N ASN A 41 -3.44 -13.90 -8.60
CA ASN A 41 -4.19 -14.05 -7.38
C ASN A 41 -3.24 -14.14 -6.16
N SER A 42 -2.53 -13.07 -5.87
CA SER A 42 -1.58 -12.96 -4.77
C SER A 42 -1.69 -11.60 -4.07
N ILE A 43 -1.00 -11.43 -2.93
CA ILE A 43 -0.96 -10.18 -2.15
C ILE A 43 0.37 -9.43 -2.31
N ASN A 44 1.13 -9.76 -3.34
CA ASN A 44 2.47 -9.20 -3.51
C ASN A 44 2.46 -7.94 -4.39
N SER A 45 3.45 -7.10 -4.17
CA SER A 45 3.95 -6.14 -5.15
C SER A 45 5.34 -6.57 -5.59
N TYR A 46 5.70 -6.31 -6.82
CA TYR A 46 7.04 -6.57 -7.33
C TYR A 46 7.30 -5.85 -8.65
N ILE A 47 8.59 -5.64 -8.94
CA ILE A 47 9.04 -5.23 -10.25
C ILE A 47 9.65 -6.41 -10.99
N TYR A 48 9.35 -6.56 -12.26
CA TYR A 48 9.99 -7.55 -13.11
C TYR A 48 10.55 -6.91 -14.37
N ASN A 49 11.55 -7.55 -14.95
CA ASN A 49 12.35 -7.00 -16.05
C ASN A 49 13.05 -5.67 -15.69
N ASP A 50 13.47 -5.51 -14.43
CA ASP A 50 14.18 -4.33 -13.93
C ASP A 50 15.42 -3.95 -14.77
N ARG A 51 15.97 -4.92 -15.50
CA ARG A 51 17.14 -4.76 -16.39
C ARG A 51 16.80 -4.76 -17.87
N VAL A 52 15.52 -4.79 -18.21
CA VAL A 52 15.01 -4.83 -19.59
C VAL A 52 14.00 -3.71 -19.74
N ASN A 53 13.99 -3.04 -20.87
CA ASN A 53 13.05 -1.95 -21.14
C ASN A 53 11.89 -2.49 -22.01
N PRO A 54 10.62 -2.34 -21.61
CA PRO A 54 10.14 -1.72 -20.35
C PRO A 54 10.22 -2.68 -19.16
N ALA A 55 10.47 -2.13 -17.97
CA ALA A 55 10.21 -2.79 -16.70
C ALA A 55 8.74 -2.63 -16.30
N PHE A 56 8.24 -3.55 -15.50
CA PHE A 56 6.82 -3.53 -15.10
C PHE A 56 6.71 -3.62 -13.58
N VAL A 57 6.02 -2.65 -12.97
CA VAL A 57 5.59 -2.73 -11.58
C VAL A 57 4.22 -3.38 -11.53
N HIS A 58 4.05 -4.34 -10.66
CA HIS A 58 2.82 -5.08 -10.45
C HIS A 58 2.36 -4.96 -9.00
N ILE A 59 1.08 -4.69 -8.80
CA ILE A 59 0.39 -4.81 -7.52
C ILE A 59 -0.83 -5.69 -7.75
N ASP A 60 -0.94 -6.74 -6.97
CA ASP A 60 -2.01 -7.72 -7.09
C ASP A 60 -3.37 -7.20 -6.62
N GLU A 61 -4.45 -7.71 -7.20
CA GLU A 61 -5.82 -7.34 -6.80
C GLU A 61 -6.16 -7.75 -5.37
N LEU A 62 -5.61 -8.87 -4.89
CA LEU A 62 -5.79 -9.27 -3.49
C LEU A 62 -5.10 -8.34 -2.50
N PHE A 63 -4.08 -7.61 -2.94
CA PHE A 63 -3.41 -6.60 -2.12
C PHE A 63 -4.41 -5.55 -1.62
N GLU A 64 -5.23 -4.99 -2.52
CA GLU A 64 -6.24 -3.99 -2.15
C GLU A 64 -7.22 -4.54 -1.10
N SER A 65 -7.83 -5.69 -1.41
CA SER A 65 -8.83 -6.29 -0.53
C SER A 65 -8.27 -6.66 0.84
N THR A 66 -7.02 -7.17 0.86
CA THR A 66 -6.35 -7.62 2.08
C THR A 66 -5.95 -6.44 2.95
N VAL A 67 -5.24 -5.47 2.39
CA VAL A 67 -4.76 -4.30 3.14
C VAL A 67 -5.93 -3.45 3.61
N MET A 68 -6.90 -3.15 2.73
CA MET A 68 -8.06 -2.36 3.10
C MET A 68 -8.90 -3.04 4.19
N GLY A 69 -9.14 -4.35 4.05
CA GLY A 69 -9.88 -5.12 5.04
C GLY A 69 -9.20 -5.14 6.42
N PHE A 70 -7.88 -5.30 6.43
CA PHE A 70 -7.09 -5.23 7.67
C PHE A 70 -7.16 -3.85 8.33
N LEU A 71 -6.99 -2.77 7.55
CA LEU A 71 -7.05 -1.40 8.05
C LEU A 71 -8.44 -1.09 8.64
N LEU A 72 -9.51 -1.49 7.95
CA LEU A 72 -10.88 -1.31 8.43
C LEU A 72 -11.09 -2.02 9.77
N ALA A 73 -10.66 -3.27 9.89
CA ALA A 73 -10.77 -4.05 11.12
C ALA A 73 -9.95 -3.41 12.26
N MET A 74 -8.72 -2.99 11.99
CA MET A 74 -7.82 -2.38 12.95
C MET A 74 -8.36 -1.04 13.48
N PHE A 75 -8.78 -0.15 12.59
CA PHE A 75 -9.29 1.16 13.00
C PHE A 75 -10.66 1.07 13.67
N LYS A 76 -11.52 0.17 13.22
CA LYS A 76 -12.81 -0.07 13.88
C LYS A 76 -12.61 -0.61 15.29
N TRP A 77 -11.74 -1.61 15.46
CA TRP A 77 -11.40 -2.12 16.79
C TRP A 77 -10.77 -1.03 17.67
N SER A 78 -9.82 -0.27 17.15
CA SER A 78 -9.15 0.81 17.90
C SER A 78 -10.14 1.87 18.39
N LYS A 79 -11.15 2.20 17.58
CA LYS A 79 -12.18 3.16 17.94
C LYS A 79 -13.14 2.65 19.01
N ASP A 80 -13.51 1.37 18.92
CA ASP A 80 -14.47 0.71 19.81
C ASP A 80 -13.76 -0.23 20.80
N PHE A 81 -12.59 0.15 21.28
CA PHE A 81 -11.65 -0.67 22.03
C PHE A 81 -12.28 -1.42 23.23
N ASP A 82 -13.24 -0.81 23.91
CA ASP A 82 -13.93 -1.38 25.07
C ASP A 82 -15.09 -2.33 24.68
N ASN A 83 -15.41 -2.46 23.38
CA ASN A 83 -16.50 -3.28 22.91
C ASN A 83 -16.00 -4.67 22.50
N LEU A 84 -16.24 -5.67 23.37
CA LEU A 84 -15.83 -7.06 23.14
C LEU A 84 -16.48 -7.70 21.90
N GLU A 85 -17.70 -7.28 21.53
CA GLU A 85 -18.37 -7.78 20.33
C GLU A 85 -17.67 -7.28 19.07
N THR A 86 -17.39 -5.98 18.99
CA THR A 86 -16.62 -5.38 17.89
C THR A 86 -15.24 -6.03 17.77
N TYR A 87 -14.56 -6.21 18.91
CA TYR A 87 -13.27 -6.92 18.92
C TYR A 87 -13.42 -8.33 18.33
N GLY A 88 -14.42 -9.09 18.77
CA GLY A 88 -14.64 -10.45 18.30
C GLY A 88 -14.89 -10.52 16.79
N GLU A 89 -15.67 -9.61 16.24
CA GLU A 89 -15.96 -9.58 14.81
C GLU A 89 -14.75 -9.14 13.97
N CYS A 90 -14.03 -8.10 14.41
CA CYS A 90 -12.79 -7.67 13.76
C CYS A 90 -11.71 -8.77 13.81
N PHE A 91 -11.55 -9.46 14.95
CA PHE A 91 -10.60 -10.54 15.10
C PHE A 91 -10.94 -11.75 14.23
N LYS A 92 -12.20 -12.15 14.17
CA LYS A 92 -12.67 -13.21 13.25
C LYS A 92 -12.36 -12.86 11.80
N TYR A 93 -12.61 -11.60 11.41
CA TYR A 93 -12.33 -11.16 10.07
C TYR A 93 -10.84 -11.26 9.73
N VAL A 94 -9.95 -10.78 10.62
CA VAL A 94 -8.49 -10.87 10.43
C VAL A 94 -8.04 -12.33 10.34
N LEU A 95 -8.53 -13.21 11.22
CA LEU A 95 -8.23 -14.64 11.16
C LEU A 95 -8.70 -15.28 9.85
N PHE A 96 -9.90 -14.89 9.38
CA PHE A 96 -10.45 -15.37 8.14
C PHE A 96 -9.61 -14.91 6.94
N LEU A 97 -9.25 -13.63 6.91
CA LEU A 97 -8.39 -13.05 5.91
C LEU A 97 -7.03 -13.77 5.84
N MET A 98 -6.39 -13.98 6.99
CA MET A 98 -5.12 -14.70 7.06
C MET A 98 -5.26 -16.14 6.57
N ASN A 99 -6.34 -16.81 6.94
CA ASN A 99 -6.59 -18.19 6.50
C ASN A 99 -6.80 -18.26 4.99
N ASP A 100 -7.67 -17.43 4.45
CA ASP A 100 -8.00 -17.46 3.02
C ASP A 100 -6.82 -17.05 2.16
N VAL A 101 -6.17 -15.94 2.49
CA VAL A 101 -5.05 -15.42 1.70
C VAL A 101 -3.78 -16.26 1.88
N CYS A 102 -3.40 -16.59 3.12
CA CYS A 102 -2.15 -17.31 3.38
C CYS A 102 -2.23 -18.81 3.04
N ILE A 103 -3.40 -19.44 3.17
CA ILE A 103 -3.54 -20.89 2.95
C ILE A 103 -4.05 -21.20 1.55
N PHE A 104 -5.03 -20.48 1.07
CA PHE A 104 -5.71 -20.77 -0.20
C PHE A 104 -5.30 -19.83 -1.36
N GLY A 105 -4.65 -18.70 -1.07
CA GLY A 105 -4.28 -17.71 -2.09
C GLY A 105 -5.49 -17.04 -2.76
N GLU A 106 -6.70 -17.25 -2.22
CA GLU A 106 -7.95 -16.72 -2.74
C GLU A 106 -8.81 -16.18 -1.61
N MET A 107 -9.44 -15.03 -1.81
CA MET A 107 -10.52 -14.61 -0.91
C MET A 107 -11.80 -15.37 -1.25
N GLN A 108 -12.05 -16.48 -0.56
CA GLN A 108 -13.27 -17.26 -0.73
C GLN A 108 -14.50 -16.63 -0.06
N GLY A 109 -14.31 -15.57 0.72
CA GLY A 109 -15.34 -15.04 1.59
C GLY A 109 -15.86 -13.65 1.27
N MET A 110 -16.67 -13.51 0.19
CA MET A 110 -17.52 -12.31 0.08
C MET A 110 -18.36 -12.04 1.34
N ASP A 111 -18.69 -13.08 2.10
CA ASP A 111 -19.44 -12.97 3.35
C ASP A 111 -18.63 -12.34 4.49
N ALA A 112 -17.30 -12.55 4.55
CA ALA A 112 -16.45 -11.91 5.55
C ALA A 112 -16.30 -10.40 5.29
N ASN A 113 -16.10 -10.00 4.05
CA ASN A 113 -16.08 -8.59 3.68
C ASN A 113 -17.41 -7.90 4.00
N LYS A 114 -18.53 -8.57 3.76
CA LYS A 114 -19.85 -8.05 4.13
C LYS A 114 -19.98 -7.90 5.63
N ALA A 115 -19.61 -8.91 6.41
CA ALA A 115 -19.66 -8.86 7.87
C ALA A 115 -18.78 -7.73 8.43
N LEU A 116 -17.58 -7.52 7.87
CA LEU A 116 -16.73 -6.39 8.23
C LEU A 116 -17.39 -5.05 7.88
N MET A 117 -17.93 -4.91 6.68
CA MET A 117 -18.62 -3.68 6.28
C MET A 117 -19.86 -3.40 7.12
N ASP A 118 -20.60 -4.43 7.52
CA ASP A 118 -21.73 -4.32 8.44
C ASP A 118 -21.25 -3.90 9.86
N THR A 119 -20.08 -4.40 10.30
CA THR A 119 -19.46 -4.02 11.58
C THR A 119 -18.96 -2.57 11.55
N VAL A 120 -18.35 -2.15 10.46
CA VAL A 120 -17.95 -0.74 10.25
C VAL A 120 -19.17 0.17 10.17
N ASN A 121 -20.29 -0.34 9.64
CA ASN A 121 -21.61 0.28 9.64
C ASN A 121 -21.62 1.76 9.21
N GLY A 122 -20.90 2.07 8.13
CA GLY A 122 -20.84 3.44 7.59
C GLY A 122 -20.09 4.45 8.46
N ASP A 123 -19.23 3.99 9.38
CA ASP A 123 -18.36 4.85 10.17
C ASP A 123 -17.39 5.61 9.25
N ILE A 124 -17.76 6.82 8.90
CA ILE A 124 -17.05 7.66 7.93
C ILE A 124 -15.61 7.92 8.37
N GLN A 125 -15.34 8.04 9.66
CA GLN A 125 -13.98 8.29 10.16
C GLN A 125 -13.10 7.06 9.95
N VAL A 126 -13.60 5.86 10.25
CA VAL A 126 -12.90 4.61 10.02
C VAL A 126 -12.64 4.42 8.53
N LEU A 127 -13.64 4.66 7.69
CA LEU A 127 -13.50 4.54 6.23
C LEU A 127 -12.45 5.49 5.67
N GLN A 128 -12.49 6.77 6.04
CA GLN A 128 -11.55 7.78 5.56
C GLN A 128 -10.12 7.48 6.00
N LEU A 129 -9.94 7.13 7.28
CA LEU A 129 -8.62 6.80 7.81
C LEU A 129 -8.03 5.54 7.15
N SER A 130 -8.86 4.53 6.93
CA SER A 130 -8.45 3.32 6.22
C SER A 130 -8.04 3.61 4.77
N GLU A 131 -8.80 4.45 4.08
CA GLU A 131 -8.49 4.86 2.70
C GLU A 131 -7.18 5.68 2.63
N ASP A 132 -6.98 6.65 3.52
CA ASP A 132 -5.76 7.44 3.58
C ASP A 132 -4.53 6.58 3.85
N CYS A 133 -4.63 5.63 4.80
CA CYS A 133 -3.55 4.68 5.08
C CYS A 133 -3.32 3.71 3.91
N TYR A 134 -4.38 3.20 3.29
CA TYR A 134 -4.29 2.32 2.13
C TYR A 134 -3.50 2.97 0.99
N TRP A 135 -3.86 4.20 0.61
CA TRP A 135 -3.15 4.89 -0.46
C TRP A 135 -1.71 5.23 -0.11
N THR A 136 -1.41 5.44 1.17
CA THR A 136 -0.03 5.62 1.65
C THR A 136 0.77 4.32 1.50
N ILE A 137 0.17 3.18 1.82
CA ILE A 137 0.79 1.85 1.63
C ILE A 137 1.01 1.57 0.15
N VAL A 138 0.00 1.83 -0.70
CA VAL A 138 0.14 1.69 -2.16
C VAL A 138 1.26 2.57 -2.72
N ALA A 139 1.33 3.83 -2.29
CA ALA A 139 2.39 4.74 -2.71
C ALA A 139 3.77 4.23 -2.29
N PHE A 140 3.88 3.66 -1.07
CA PHE A 140 5.12 3.06 -0.58
C PHE A 140 5.52 1.85 -1.42
N SER A 141 4.59 0.91 -1.66
CA SER A 141 4.86 -0.28 -2.46
C SER A 141 5.30 0.09 -3.89
N LEU A 142 4.61 1.02 -4.53
CA LEU A 142 4.99 1.52 -5.85
C LEU A 142 6.37 2.18 -5.83
N ALA A 143 6.65 3.00 -4.81
CA ALA A 143 7.93 3.68 -4.68
C ALA A 143 9.08 2.71 -4.40
N HIS A 144 8.85 1.67 -3.61
CA HIS A 144 9.81 0.61 -3.33
C HIS A 144 10.21 -0.12 -4.62
N GLU A 145 9.25 -0.54 -5.43
CA GLU A 145 9.51 -1.23 -6.68
C GLU A 145 10.23 -0.33 -7.71
N ILE A 146 9.83 0.95 -7.79
CA ILE A 146 10.52 1.92 -8.65
C ILE A 146 11.94 2.20 -8.13
N ALA A 147 12.17 2.15 -6.82
CA ALA A 147 13.48 2.34 -6.23
C ALA A 147 14.47 1.25 -6.67
N HIS A 148 14.06 0.00 -6.80
CA HIS A 148 14.90 -1.07 -7.37
C HIS A 148 15.36 -0.71 -8.78
N ALA A 149 14.46 -0.26 -9.65
CA ALA A 149 14.83 0.17 -10.99
C ALA A 149 15.76 1.40 -10.99
N TYR A 150 15.50 2.36 -10.11
CA TYR A 150 16.37 3.52 -9.94
C TYR A 150 17.78 3.12 -9.46
N LEU A 151 17.89 2.28 -8.45
CA LEU A 151 19.17 1.77 -7.93
C LEU A 151 19.96 1.03 -9.00
N ALA A 152 19.28 0.22 -9.82
CA ALA A 152 19.89 -0.43 -10.99
C ALA A 152 20.37 0.60 -12.03
N ALA A 153 19.56 1.62 -12.33
CA ALA A 153 19.89 2.67 -13.32
C ALA A 153 21.13 3.50 -12.93
N ILE A 154 21.31 3.79 -11.64
CA ILE A 154 22.51 4.49 -11.13
C ILE A 154 23.72 3.59 -10.97
N GLY A 155 23.61 2.30 -11.37
CA GLY A 155 24.70 1.34 -11.33
C GLY A 155 25.05 0.84 -9.93
N ARG A 156 24.13 0.95 -8.96
CA ARG A 156 24.30 0.37 -7.64
C ARG A 156 24.43 -1.15 -7.76
N LYS A 157 25.41 -1.73 -7.10
CA LYS A 157 25.67 -3.17 -7.13
C LYS A 157 25.55 -3.73 -5.73
N TYR A 158 24.71 -4.76 -5.60
CA TYR A 158 24.55 -5.51 -4.37
C TYR A 158 25.15 -6.90 -4.52
N THR A 159 25.67 -7.45 -3.44
CA THR A 159 26.24 -8.79 -3.45
C THR A 159 25.15 -9.79 -3.08
N ARG A 160 25.23 -11.00 -3.65
CA ARG A 160 24.30 -12.09 -3.30
C ARG A 160 24.37 -12.50 -1.81
N GLU A 161 25.46 -12.12 -1.13
CA GLU A 161 25.67 -12.40 0.30
C GLU A 161 24.86 -11.47 1.21
N HIS A 162 24.44 -10.31 0.70
CA HIS A 162 23.74 -9.27 1.44
C HIS A 162 22.59 -8.68 0.61
N PRO A 163 21.57 -9.49 0.24
CA PRO A 163 20.40 -9.01 -0.49
C PRO A 163 19.60 -7.98 0.32
N GLU A 164 19.61 -8.09 1.65
CA GLU A 164 18.93 -7.18 2.57
C GLU A 164 19.37 -5.72 2.44
N LYS A 165 20.55 -5.46 1.88
CA LYS A 165 21.01 -4.08 1.65
C LYS A 165 20.29 -3.40 0.51
N GLU A 166 19.92 -4.16 -0.52
CA GLU A 166 19.14 -3.63 -1.63
C GLU A 166 17.74 -3.28 -1.17
N GLU A 167 17.09 -4.19 -0.43
CA GLU A 167 15.78 -3.96 0.15
C GLU A 167 15.79 -2.74 1.08
N TYR A 168 16.79 -2.64 1.97
CA TYR A 168 16.92 -1.49 2.85
C TYR A 168 17.09 -0.17 2.10
N ASP A 169 17.93 -0.13 1.06
CA ASP A 169 18.13 1.08 0.25
C ASP A 169 16.83 1.44 -0.51
N ALA A 170 16.09 0.44 -1.02
CA ALA A 170 14.80 0.64 -1.68
C ALA A 170 13.74 1.18 -0.70
N ASP A 171 13.64 0.60 0.50
CA ASP A 171 12.74 1.05 1.56
C ASP A 171 13.01 2.50 1.97
N MET A 172 14.28 2.86 2.17
CA MET A 172 14.65 4.23 2.54
C MET A 172 14.29 5.25 1.47
N ILE A 173 14.46 4.90 0.19
CA ILE A 173 14.06 5.74 -0.93
C ILE A 173 12.54 5.85 -0.99
N ALA A 174 11.84 4.73 -0.89
CA ALA A 174 10.37 4.67 -0.90
C ALA A 174 9.78 5.53 0.22
N TYR A 175 10.29 5.37 1.44
CA TYR A 175 9.85 6.15 2.59
C TYR A 175 10.06 7.66 2.36
N HIS A 176 11.23 8.05 1.83
CA HIS A 176 11.50 9.45 1.49
C HIS A 176 10.49 10.00 0.46
N ILE A 177 10.20 9.25 -0.60
CA ILE A 177 9.23 9.64 -1.63
C ILE A 177 7.82 9.79 -1.03
N VAL A 178 7.38 8.82 -0.23
CA VAL A 178 6.07 8.87 0.42
C VAL A 178 5.93 10.09 1.33
N LEU A 179 6.94 10.38 2.14
CA LEU A 179 6.94 11.60 2.97
C LEU A 179 6.79 12.86 2.11
N LYS A 180 7.49 12.94 0.97
CA LYS A 180 7.38 14.08 0.05
C LYS A 180 5.99 14.20 -0.58
N ILE A 181 5.37 13.07 -0.92
CA ILE A 181 4.00 13.04 -1.45
C ILE A 181 3.03 13.58 -0.39
N ILE A 182 3.06 13.03 0.82
CA ILE A 182 2.19 13.43 1.93
C ILE A 182 2.34 14.92 2.22
N MET A 183 3.58 15.44 2.32
CA MET A 183 3.85 16.86 2.56
C MET A 183 3.42 17.75 1.40
N GLY A 184 3.55 17.27 0.16
CA GLY A 184 3.20 18.04 -1.05
C GLY A 184 1.71 18.10 -1.32
N GLU A 185 0.98 17.01 -1.13
CA GLU A 185 -0.47 16.91 -1.43
C GLU A 185 -1.33 17.55 -0.33
N LYS A 186 -0.90 17.51 0.93
CA LYS A 186 -1.65 18.12 2.05
C LYS A 186 -1.34 19.61 2.29
N GLY A 187 -0.29 20.15 1.65
CA GLY A 187 0.19 21.50 1.91
C GLY A 187 1.03 21.59 3.19
N SER A 188 1.94 22.57 3.26
CA SER A 188 2.94 22.68 4.33
C SER A 188 2.38 22.96 5.73
N ASP A 189 1.10 23.27 5.85
CA ASP A 189 0.46 23.70 7.10
C ASP A 189 -0.45 22.64 7.75
N THR A 190 -0.68 21.50 7.11
CA THR A 190 -1.38 20.40 7.74
C THR A 190 -0.38 19.57 8.52
N VAL A 191 -0.48 19.65 9.83
CA VAL A 191 0.11 18.66 10.73
C VAL A 191 -0.33 17.30 10.21
N LEU A 192 0.63 16.50 9.75
CA LEU A 192 0.40 15.11 9.40
C LEU A 192 -0.38 14.49 10.55
N GLU A 193 -1.62 14.13 10.32
CA GLU A 193 -2.32 13.31 11.28
C GLU A 193 -1.43 12.11 11.52
N ASP A 194 -1.12 11.84 12.78
CA ASP A 194 -0.02 10.98 13.24
C ASP A 194 -0.01 9.53 12.70
N TYR A 195 -0.97 9.17 11.89
CA TYR A 195 -1.18 7.79 11.41
C TYR A 195 -0.61 7.53 10.01
N THR A 196 -0.60 8.53 9.12
CA THR A 196 -0.28 8.28 7.72
C THR A 196 1.19 7.97 7.48
N TYR A 197 2.10 8.52 8.27
CA TYR A 197 3.53 8.20 8.15
C TYR A 197 3.91 6.84 8.77
N LEU A 198 3.04 6.28 9.63
CA LEU A 198 3.24 4.93 10.17
C LEU A 198 2.72 3.83 9.22
N ALA A 199 1.88 4.18 8.24
CA ALA A 199 1.29 3.21 7.34
C ALA A 199 2.34 2.34 6.60
N PRO A 200 3.47 2.87 6.10
CA PRO A 200 4.52 2.03 5.53
C PRO A 200 5.16 1.07 6.54
N MET A 201 5.28 1.46 7.82
CA MET A 201 5.82 0.59 8.86
C MET A 201 4.89 -0.60 9.15
N ILE A 202 3.58 -0.38 9.08
CA ILE A 202 2.59 -1.45 9.20
C ILE A 202 2.75 -2.46 8.06
N TYR A 203 3.07 -1.98 6.86
CA TYR A 203 3.28 -2.84 5.69
C TYR A 203 4.57 -3.67 5.78
N MET A 204 5.66 -3.11 6.31
CA MET A 204 6.95 -3.81 6.41
C MET A 204 6.95 -4.96 7.43
N ASP A 205 5.98 -5.00 8.35
CA ASP A 205 5.83 -6.06 9.37
C ASP A 205 4.94 -7.23 8.90
N PHE A 206 4.42 -7.20 7.65
CA PHE A 206 3.68 -8.28 7.00
C PHE A 206 4.55 -9.08 6.04
#